data_48920ae532f2b9b203046428a75bc2ce
#
_entry.id   48920ae532f2b9b203046428a75bc2ce
#
_cell.length_a   1.000
_cell.length_b   1.000
_cell.length_c   1.000
_cell.angle_alpha   90.00
_cell.angle_beta   90.00
_cell.angle_gamma   90.00
#
_symmetry.space_group_name_H-M   'P 1'
#
loop_
_entity.id
_entity.type
_entity.pdbx_description
1 polymer ?
#
loop_
_entity_poly.entity_id
_entity_poly.type
_entity_poly.pdbx_seq_one_letter_code
_entity_poly.pdbx_strand_id
1 'polypeptide(L)'
;MIIALFAMIGMSAMAQEKIQWMSFENAVERCAKEPKMIFIDVYTDWCGWCKRMDISTFSHPVIAQYMNEHFYAVKFDAERQDTITFQGHQFAGVMRPDGRKGSHQLAQAMLKGKMSYPSYVIMNEEMKIIQVIGGYQEVKQFEPMIHYFGDGAYKSMSGDEFLKDFKSEIE
;
A
#
# COMPACT_ATOMS: atom_id res chain seq x y z
N MET A 1 -44.99 38.61 -16.41
CA MET A 1 -44.82 37.16 -16.23
C MET A 1 -43.33 36.92 -16.04
N ILE A 2 -42.91 36.79 -14.75
CA ILE A 2 -41.50 36.65 -14.37
C ILE A 2 -41.24 35.16 -14.20
N ILE A 3 -40.40 34.58 -15.05
CA ILE A 3 -39.97 33.18 -14.96
C ILE A 3 -38.77 33.15 -14.04
N ALA A 4 -38.95 32.63 -12.81
CA ALA A 4 -37.87 32.39 -11.89
C ALA A 4 -37.14 31.10 -12.30
N LEU A 5 -35.89 31.25 -12.76
CA LEU A 5 -34.99 30.14 -13.11
C LEU A 5 -34.40 29.59 -11.79
N PHE A 6 -34.89 28.47 -11.31
CA PHE A 6 -34.33 27.75 -10.18
C PHE A 6 -33.05 27.02 -10.64
N ALA A 7 -31.89 27.56 -10.29
CA ALA A 7 -30.62 26.87 -10.46
C ALA A 7 -30.52 25.74 -9.41
N MET A 8 -30.69 24.48 -9.81
CA MET A 8 -30.40 23.34 -8.99
C MET A 8 -28.85 23.23 -8.88
N ILE A 9 -28.32 23.67 -7.76
CA ILE A 9 -26.93 23.38 -7.39
C ILE A 9 -26.92 21.93 -6.98
N GLY A 10 -26.46 21.05 -7.88
CA GLY A 10 -26.22 19.65 -7.59
C GLY A 10 -25.05 19.54 -6.58
N MET A 11 -25.37 19.24 -5.32
CA MET A 11 -24.38 18.78 -4.35
C MET A 11 -23.92 17.39 -4.82
N SER A 12 -22.79 17.32 -5.53
CA SER A 12 -22.08 16.06 -5.75
C SER A 12 -21.67 15.55 -4.38
N ALA A 13 -22.33 14.52 -3.89
CA ALA A 13 -21.85 13.77 -2.74
C ALA A 13 -20.47 13.22 -3.11
N MET A 14 -19.40 13.76 -2.53
CA MET A 14 -18.05 13.22 -2.65
C MET A 14 -18.10 11.83 -2.02
N ALA A 15 -18.15 10.81 -2.86
CA ALA A 15 -18.00 9.44 -2.38
C ALA A 15 -16.63 9.36 -1.68
N GLN A 16 -16.61 8.84 -0.45
CA GLN A 16 -15.38 8.67 0.30
C GLN A 16 -14.43 7.81 -0.52
N GLU A 17 -13.30 8.38 -0.91
CA GLU A 17 -12.31 7.68 -1.71
C GLU A 17 -11.72 6.52 -0.92
N LYS A 18 -11.57 5.37 -1.58
CA LYS A 18 -10.96 4.17 -0.99
C LYS A 18 -9.72 3.80 -1.78
N ILE A 19 -8.71 3.24 -1.11
CA ILE A 19 -7.53 2.70 -1.78
C ILE A 19 -7.98 1.62 -2.77
N GLN A 20 -7.53 1.75 -4.02
CA GLN A 20 -7.78 0.79 -5.09
C GLN A 20 -6.77 -0.37 -5.01
N TRP A 21 -7.03 -1.29 -4.07
CA TRP A 21 -6.19 -2.45 -3.88
C TRP A 21 -6.24 -3.40 -5.07
N MET A 22 -5.09 -3.96 -5.43
CA MET A 22 -4.97 -4.94 -6.51
C MET A 22 -4.10 -6.13 -6.09
N SER A 23 -4.06 -7.18 -6.92
CA SER A 23 -3.13 -8.29 -6.72
C SER A 23 -1.70 -7.86 -7.06
N PHE A 24 -0.71 -8.58 -6.53
CA PHE A 24 0.70 -8.36 -6.84
C PHE A 24 0.99 -8.48 -8.34
N GLU A 25 0.41 -9.50 -8.97
CA GLU A 25 0.57 -9.77 -10.39
C GLU A 25 0.05 -8.62 -11.26
N ASN A 26 -1.13 -8.09 -10.91
CA ASN A 26 -1.71 -6.93 -11.61
C ASN A 26 -0.85 -5.68 -11.45
N ALA A 27 -0.30 -5.44 -10.25
CA ALA A 27 0.57 -4.29 -10.01
C ALA A 27 1.87 -4.40 -10.84
N VAL A 28 2.47 -5.58 -10.89
CA VAL A 28 3.67 -5.86 -11.70
C VAL A 28 3.39 -5.65 -13.19
N GLU A 29 2.26 -6.19 -13.70
CA GLU A 29 1.87 -6.01 -15.10
C GLU A 29 1.61 -4.54 -15.45
N ARG A 30 0.94 -3.80 -14.57
CA ARG A 30 0.69 -2.37 -14.77
C ARG A 30 1.98 -1.57 -14.71
N CYS A 31 2.84 -1.83 -13.73
CA CYS A 31 4.11 -1.13 -13.58
C CYS A 31 5.04 -1.33 -14.80
N ALA A 32 5.00 -2.50 -15.43
CA ALA A 32 5.74 -2.77 -16.65
C ALA A 32 5.26 -1.93 -17.87
N LYS A 33 3.99 -1.53 -17.88
CA LYS A 33 3.38 -0.72 -18.96
C LYS A 33 3.44 0.78 -18.66
N GLU A 34 3.17 1.13 -17.42
CA GLU A 34 3.13 2.47 -16.89
C GLU A 34 3.91 2.50 -15.57
N PRO A 35 5.20 2.90 -15.60
CA PRO A 35 6.05 2.88 -14.41
C PRO A 35 5.50 3.75 -13.27
N LYS A 36 5.22 3.14 -12.14
CA LYS A 36 4.75 3.77 -10.91
C LYS A 36 5.23 2.95 -9.72
N MET A 37 5.45 3.60 -8.58
CA MET A 37 5.81 2.90 -7.35
C MET A 37 4.76 1.88 -6.94
N ILE A 38 5.20 0.77 -6.34
CA ILE A 38 4.30 -0.25 -5.81
C ILE A 38 4.40 -0.22 -4.28
N PHE A 39 3.26 -0.07 -3.63
CA PHE A 39 3.10 -0.23 -2.19
C PHE A 39 2.43 -1.56 -1.90
N ILE A 40 3.06 -2.42 -1.11
CA ILE A 40 2.55 -3.76 -0.79
C ILE A 40 2.29 -3.84 0.70
N ASP A 41 1.03 -3.98 1.09
CA ASP A 41 0.63 -4.34 2.43
C ASP A 41 0.65 -5.87 2.58
N VAL A 42 1.62 -6.35 3.34
CA VAL A 42 1.80 -7.78 3.64
C VAL A 42 1.08 -8.11 4.93
N TYR A 43 0.03 -8.90 4.84
CA TYR A 43 -0.87 -9.23 5.93
C TYR A 43 -1.13 -10.74 6.06
N THR A 44 -1.86 -11.13 7.07
CA THR A 44 -2.47 -12.46 7.23
C THR A 44 -3.91 -12.33 7.74
N ASP A 45 -4.76 -13.30 7.48
CA ASP A 45 -6.17 -13.27 7.90
C ASP A 45 -6.37 -13.19 9.41
N TRP A 46 -5.45 -13.72 10.20
CA TRP A 46 -5.49 -13.71 11.66
C TRP A 46 -4.87 -12.44 12.29
N CYS A 47 -4.25 -11.56 11.49
CA CYS A 47 -3.57 -10.36 11.98
C CYS A 47 -4.56 -9.28 12.43
N GLY A 48 -4.75 -9.14 13.73
CA GLY A 48 -5.64 -8.12 14.30
C GLY A 48 -5.19 -6.68 14.02
N TRP A 49 -3.88 -6.42 14.05
CA TRP A 49 -3.32 -5.10 13.74
C TRP A 49 -3.46 -4.72 12.26
N CYS A 50 -3.42 -5.71 11.35
CA CYS A 50 -3.69 -5.46 9.93
C CYS A 50 -5.15 -5.01 9.72
N LYS A 51 -6.11 -5.71 10.35
CA LYS A 51 -7.53 -5.32 10.33
C LYS A 51 -7.75 -3.92 10.91
N ARG A 52 -7.03 -3.58 12.00
CA ARG A 52 -7.09 -2.23 12.55
C ARG A 52 -6.55 -1.20 11.57
N MET A 53 -5.44 -1.49 10.90
CA MET A 53 -4.86 -0.63 9.86
C MET A 53 -5.86 -0.34 8.73
N ASP A 54 -6.57 -1.37 8.27
CA ASP A 54 -7.59 -1.26 7.23
C ASP A 54 -8.73 -0.29 7.62
N ILE A 55 -9.16 -0.37 8.90
CA ILE A 55 -10.29 0.43 9.40
C ILE A 55 -9.87 1.86 9.72
N SER A 56 -8.65 2.08 10.23
CA SER A 56 -8.20 3.40 10.69
C SER A 56 -7.41 4.15 9.62
N THR A 57 -6.27 3.62 9.21
CA THR A 57 -5.30 4.34 8.39
C THR A 57 -5.62 4.28 6.91
N PHE A 58 -5.86 3.08 6.39
CA PHE A 58 -6.14 2.90 4.96
C PHE A 58 -7.53 3.37 4.53
N SER A 59 -8.45 3.59 5.48
CA SER A 59 -9.77 4.17 5.21
C SER A 59 -9.78 5.70 5.26
N HIS A 60 -8.68 6.35 5.67
CA HIS A 60 -8.62 7.80 5.75
C HIS A 60 -8.61 8.41 4.34
N PRO A 61 -9.49 9.39 4.02
CA PRO A 61 -9.64 9.91 2.66
C PRO A 61 -8.35 10.47 2.06
N VAL A 62 -7.59 11.27 2.83
CA VAL A 62 -6.31 11.85 2.39
C VAL A 62 -5.31 10.74 2.04
N ILE A 63 -5.21 9.71 2.89
CA ILE A 63 -4.35 8.56 2.62
C ILE A 63 -4.78 7.82 1.35
N ALA A 64 -6.09 7.56 1.22
CA ALA A 64 -6.62 6.82 0.08
C ALA A 64 -6.40 7.57 -1.24
N GLN A 65 -6.64 8.87 -1.25
CA GLN A 65 -6.40 9.72 -2.42
C GLN A 65 -4.92 9.67 -2.81
N TYR A 66 -4.03 9.98 -1.88
CA TYR A 66 -2.59 10.01 -2.15
C TYR A 66 -2.07 8.65 -2.64
N MET A 67 -2.49 7.56 -1.99
CA MET A 67 -2.10 6.20 -2.39
C MET A 67 -2.53 5.86 -3.81
N ASN A 68 -3.75 6.23 -4.21
CA ASN A 68 -4.26 5.97 -5.56
C ASN A 68 -3.48 6.76 -6.63
N GLU A 69 -3.09 7.99 -6.31
CA GLU A 69 -2.35 8.85 -7.22
C GLU A 69 -0.90 8.38 -7.42
N HIS A 70 -0.22 7.99 -6.34
CA HIS A 70 1.23 7.78 -6.35
C HIS A 70 1.67 6.32 -6.38
N PHE A 71 0.78 5.36 -6.05
CA PHE A 71 1.16 3.96 -5.94
C PHE A 71 0.21 3.02 -6.69
N TYR A 72 0.74 1.88 -7.12
CA TYR A 72 -0.05 0.68 -7.31
C TYR A 72 -0.12 -0.02 -5.95
N ALA A 73 -1.29 0.06 -5.31
CA ALA A 73 -1.50 -0.47 -3.98
C ALA A 73 -1.85 -1.96 -4.03
N VAL A 74 -1.08 -2.79 -3.35
CA VAL A 74 -1.21 -4.24 -3.33
C VAL A 74 -1.58 -4.73 -1.95
N LYS A 75 -2.61 -5.60 -1.85
CA LYS A 75 -2.87 -6.45 -0.69
C LYS A 75 -2.24 -7.82 -0.94
N PHE A 76 -1.28 -8.21 -0.09
CA PHE A 76 -0.57 -9.47 -0.21
C PHE A 76 -0.77 -10.35 1.02
N ASP A 77 -1.61 -11.40 0.89
CA ASP A 77 -1.72 -12.40 1.94
C ASP A 77 -0.41 -13.21 2.02
N ALA A 78 0.28 -13.10 3.13
CA ALA A 78 1.53 -13.80 3.36
C ALA A 78 1.38 -15.32 3.47
N GLU A 79 0.16 -15.83 3.62
CA GLU A 79 -0.14 -17.27 3.71
C GLU A 79 -0.90 -17.80 2.48
N ARG A 80 -0.90 -17.05 1.35
CA ARG A 80 -1.45 -17.54 0.08
C ARG A 80 -0.70 -18.80 -0.39
N GLN A 81 -1.41 -19.68 -1.11
CA GLN A 81 -0.89 -21.02 -1.43
C GLN A 81 -0.62 -21.29 -2.91
N ASP A 82 -0.89 -20.34 -3.77
CA ASP A 82 -0.60 -20.41 -5.20
C ASP A 82 0.88 -20.20 -5.51
N THR A 83 1.25 -20.19 -6.78
CA THR A 83 2.60 -19.92 -7.25
C THR A 83 2.63 -18.61 -8.02
N ILE A 84 3.54 -17.72 -7.65
CA ILE A 84 3.79 -16.44 -8.32
C ILE A 84 5.11 -16.52 -9.07
N THR A 85 5.11 -16.11 -10.34
CA THR A 85 6.34 -15.89 -11.09
C THR A 85 6.68 -14.39 -11.07
N PHE A 86 7.84 -14.05 -10.53
CA PHE A 86 8.32 -12.67 -10.48
C PHE A 86 9.81 -12.61 -10.83
N GLN A 87 10.16 -11.74 -11.79
CA GLN A 87 11.53 -11.57 -12.30
C GLN A 87 12.24 -12.88 -12.66
N GLY A 88 11.49 -13.80 -13.31
CA GLY A 88 12.01 -15.10 -13.76
C GLY A 88 12.11 -16.19 -12.67
N HIS A 89 11.76 -15.89 -11.43
CA HIS A 89 11.73 -16.83 -10.33
C HIS A 89 10.31 -17.24 -9.96
N GLN A 90 10.13 -18.50 -9.62
CA GLN A 90 8.87 -19.02 -9.07
C GLN A 90 8.90 -19.03 -7.55
N PHE A 91 7.85 -18.49 -6.94
CA PHE A 91 7.63 -18.44 -5.50
C PHE A 91 6.33 -19.16 -5.19
N ALA A 92 6.39 -20.21 -4.39
CA ALA A 92 5.23 -21.03 -4.05
C ALA A 92 4.72 -20.76 -2.64
N GLY A 93 3.47 -21.09 -2.41
CA GLY A 93 2.92 -21.22 -1.07
C GLY A 93 3.61 -22.32 -0.29
N VAL A 94 3.68 -22.19 1.01
CA VAL A 94 4.34 -23.15 1.89
C VAL A 94 3.33 -23.79 2.82
N MET A 95 3.32 -25.13 2.85
CA MET A 95 2.59 -25.90 3.87
C MET A 95 3.55 -26.31 4.99
N ARG A 96 3.14 -26.11 6.22
CA ARG A 96 3.91 -26.52 7.40
C ARG A 96 3.75 -28.02 7.64
N PRO A 97 4.69 -28.68 8.36
CA PRO A 97 4.57 -30.10 8.67
C PRO A 97 3.31 -30.49 9.45
N ASP A 98 2.73 -29.54 10.19
CA ASP A 98 1.48 -29.71 10.96
C ASP A 98 0.21 -29.51 10.11
N GLY A 99 0.34 -29.36 8.79
CA GLY A 99 -0.77 -29.18 7.84
C GLY A 99 -1.34 -27.75 7.78
N ARG A 100 -0.80 -26.81 8.56
CA ARG A 100 -1.21 -25.38 8.49
C ARG A 100 -0.50 -24.67 7.36
N LYS A 101 -1.09 -23.57 6.89
CA LYS A 101 -0.45 -22.69 5.94
C LYS A 101 0.80 -22.07 6.58
N GLY A 102 1.88 -22.01 5.83
CA GLY A 102 3.08 -21.26 6.17
C GLY A 102 3.19 -20.02 5.31
N SER A 103 4.22 -19.22 5.56
CA SER A 103 4.43 -18.00 4.81
C SER A 103 4.89 -18.29 3.39
N HIS A 104 4.22 -17.67 2.42
CA HIS A 104 4.55 -17.73 0.99
C HIS A 104 6.00 -17.31 0.73
N GLN A 105 6.70 -18.02 -0.16
CA GLN A 105 8.11 -17.76 -0.45
C GLN A 105 8.39 -16.32 -0.89
N LEU A 106 7.48 -15.69 -1.65
CA LEU A 106 7.63 -14.29 -2.04
C LEU A 106 7.52 -13.34 -0.84
N ALA A 107 6.61 -13.60 0.12
CA ALA A 107 6.55 -12.83 1.37
C ALA A 107 7.86 -12.96 2.16
N GLN A 108 8.39 -14.18 2.26
CA GLN A 108 9.68 -14.43 2.93
C GLN A 108 10.83 -13.65 2.26
N ALA A 109 10.86 -13.65 0.92
CA ALA A 109 11.87 -12.91 0.16
C ALA A 109 11.74 -11.41 0.35
N MET A 110 10.54 -10.84 0.21
CA MET A 110 10.27 -9.42 0.39
C MET A 110 10.62 -8.93 1.81
N LEU A 111 10.22 -9.69 2.83
CA LEU A 111 10.45 -9.34 4.24
C LEU A 111 11.81 -9.83 4.77
N LYS A 112 12.65 -10.41 3.92
CA LYS A 112 14.00 -10.94 4.29
C LYS A 112 13.93 -11.89 5.49
N GLY A 113 12.89 -12.72 5.53
CA GLY A 113 12.63 -13.69 6.60
C GLY A 113 12.11 -13.12 7.91
N LYS A 114 11.97 -11.79 8.05
CA LYS A 114 11.40 -11.14 9.25
C LYS A 114 9.89 -11.10 9.16
N MET A 115 9.24 -12.23 9.43
CA MET A 115 7.79 -12.40 9.29
C MET A 115 7.05 -11.75 10.46
N SER A 116 6.75 -10.45 10.33
CA SER A 116 5.90 -9.69 11.24
C SER A 116 4.78 -9.00 10.46
N TYR A 117 3.62 -8.81 11.09
CA TYR A 117 2.46 -8.23 10.42
C TYR A 117 1.74 -7.20 11.30
N PRO A 118 1.27 -6.06 10.69
CA PRO A 118 1.43 -5.70 9.28
C PRO A 118 2.89 -5.37 8.95
N SER A 119 3.27 -5.57 7.69
CA SER A 119 4.52 -5.06 7.12
C SER A 119 4.27 -4.50 5.74
N TYR A 120 4.96 -3.41 5.40
CA TYR A 120 4.83 -2.73 4.12
C TYR A 120 6.12 -2.85 3.35
N VAL A 121 6.00 -3.18 2.07
CA VAL A 121 7.12 -3.21 1.14
C VAL A 121 6.90 -2.14 0.09
N ILE A 122 7.90 -1.30 -0.12
CA ILE A 122 7.88 -0.27 -1.14
C ILE A 122 8.86 -0.65 -2.23
N MET A 123 8.36 -0.74 -3.46
CA MET A 123 9.16 -0.96 -4.65
C MET A 123 9.15 0.30 -5.50
N ASN A 124 10.29 0.59 -6.12
CA ASN A 124 10.39 1.65 -7.10
C ASN A 124 9.79 1.25 -8.46
N GLU A 125 9.82 2.15 -9.42
CA GLU A 125 9.28 2.01 -10.76
C GLU A 125 9.98 0.90 -11.58
N GLU A 126 11.16 0.45 -11.13
CA GLU A 126 11.91 -0.69 -11.69
C GLU A 126 11.61 -2.01 -10.94
N MET A 127 10.59 -2.01 -10.08
CA MET A 127 10.18 -3.14 -9.23
C MET A 127 11.31 -3.66 -8.30
N LYS A 128 12.22 -2.76 -7.88
CA LYS A 128 13.24 -3.05 -6.86
C LYS A 128 12.71 -2.63 -5.49
N ILE A 129 12.85 -3.51 -4.50
CA ILE A 129 12.51 -3.18 -3.11
C ILE A 129 13.46 -2.10 -2.62
N ILE A 130 12.92 -0.95 -2.24
CA ILE A 130 13.67 0.18 -1.67
C ILE A 130 13.50 0.29 -0.16
N GLN A 131 12.36 -0.16 0.37
CA GLN A 131 12.11 -0.11 1.81
C GLN A 131 11.19 -1.23 2.26
N VAL A 132 11.40 -1.69 3.50
CA VAL A 132 10.49 -2.59 4.24
C VAL A 132 10.26 -1.96 5.60
N ILE A 133 8.98 -1.78 5.96
CA ILE A 133 8.56 -1.13 7.21
C ILE A 133 7.59 -2.08 7.91
N GLY A 134 7.84 -2.36 9.19
CA GLY A 134 7.00 -3.25 9.98
C GLY A 134 6.21 -2.50 11.05
N GLY A 135 5.06 -3.05 11.40
CA GLY A 135 4.23 -2.61 12.50
C GLY A 135 3.08 -1.68 12.11
N TYR A 136 2.12 -1.55 13.02
CA TYR A 136 0.98 -0.66 12.87
C TYR A 136 1.45 0.80 12.80
N GLN A 137 0.86 1.55 11.88
CA GLN A 137 1.12 2.98 11.69
C GLN A 137 -0.19 3.75 11.84
N GLU A 138 -0.24 4.73 12.71
CA GLU A 138 -1.35 5.67 12.77
C GLU A 138 -1.34 6.59 11.55
N VAL A 139 -2.50 7.20 11.24
CA VAL A 139 -2.66 8.07 10.05
C VAL A 139 -1.56 9.13 9.98
N LYS A 140 -1.29 9.83 11.10
CA LYS A 140 -0.28 10.90 11.18
C LYS A 140 1.18 10.42 11.03
N GLN A 141 1.44 9.15 11.24
CA GLN A 141 2.75 8.53 11.00
C GLN A 141 2.87 8.00 9.57
N PHE A 142 1.75 7.49 9.05
CA PHE A 142 1.70 6.89 7.73
C PHE A 142 1.76 7.94 6.61
N GLU A 143 1.11 9.08 6.77
CA GLU A 143 1.07 10.16 5.80
C GLU A 143 2.48 10.62 5.36
N PRO A 144 3.35 11.12 6.26
CA PRO A 144 4.68 11.56 5.85
C PRO A 144 5.52 10.44 5.25
N MET A 145 5.31 9.21 5.67
CA MET A 145 6.03 8.06 5.12
C MET A 145 5.67 7.81 3.65
N ILE A 146 4.37 7.80 3.29
CA ILE A 146 3.97 7.61 1.89
C ILE A 146 4.41 8.80 1.01
N HIS A 147 4.36 10.03 1.53
CA HIS A 147 4.88 11.21 0.82
C HIS A 147 6.39 11.14 0.60
N TYR A 148 7.16 10.73 1.59
CA TYR A 148 8.61 10.60 1.47
C TYR A 148 9.02 9.72 0.29
N PHE A 149 8.27 8.63 0.05
CA PHE A 149 8.52 7.75 -1.09
C PHE A 149 7.81 8.22 -2.36
N GLY A 150 6.52 8.53 -2.29
CA GLY A 150 5.69 8.88 -3.44
C GLY A 150 6.14 10.13 -4.17
N ASP A 151 6.59 11.16 -3.43
CA ASP A 151 7.15 12.39 -4.01
C ASP A 151 8.62 12.23 -4.44
N GLY A 152 9.22 11.06 -4.17
CA GLY A 152 10.61 10.77 -4.54
C GLY A 152 11.66 11.42 -3.66
N ALA A 153 11.30 12.01 -2.52
CA ALA A 153 12.21 12.69 -1.60
C ALA A 153 13.33 11.75 -1.08
N TYR A 154 13.04 10.46 -0.94
CA TYR A 154 14.01 9.44 -0.54
C TYR A 154 15.24 9.35 -1.46
N LYS A 155 15.16 9.89 -2.68
CA LYS A 155 16.27 9.92 -3.65
C LYS A 155 17.30 11.01 -3.34
N SER A 156 16.94 12.04 -2.56
CA SER A 156 17.73 13.26 -2.37
C SER A 156 17.98 13.66 -0.91
N MET A 157 17.15 13.19 0.04
CA MET A 157 17.29 13.57 1.45
C MET A 157 16.92 12.41 2.39
N SER A 158 17.35 12.50 3.63
CA SER A 158 16.98 11.55 4.68
C SER A 158 15.54 11.77 5.14
N GLY A 159 14.92 10.73 5.74
CA GLY A 159 13.58 10.83 6.32
C GLY A 159 13.48 11.90 7.42
N ASP A 160 14.55 12.04 8.25
CA ASP A 160 14.58 13.05 9.31
C ASP A 160 14.63 14.49 8.76
N GLU A 161 15.31 14.70 7.62
CA GLU A 161 15.32 15.99 6.93
C GLU A 161 13.96 16.28 6.31
N PHE A 162 13.37 15.31 5.65
CA PHE A 162 12.03 15.42 5.06
C PHE A 162 10.97 15.79 6.12
N LEU A 163 11.00 15.14 7.28
CA LEU A 163 10.02 15.37 8.35
C LEU A 163 10.07 16.79 8.94
N LYS A 164 11.20 17.50 8.87
CA LYS A 164 11.32 18.89 9.38
C LYS A 164 10.45 19.87 8.59
N ASP A 165 10.32 19.65 7.29
CA ASP A 165 9.63 20.55 6.38
C ASP A 165 8.27 20.01 5.91
N PHE A 166 7.96 18.76 6.24
CA PHE A 166 6.70 18.13 5.87
C PHE A 166 5.50 18.81 6.55
N LYS A 167 4.52 19.18 5.75
CA LYS A 167 3.26 19.75 6.22
C LYS A 167 2.14 18.74 6.01
N SER A 168 1.61 18.22 7.11
CA SER A 168 0.50 17.29 7.10
C SER A 168 -0.78 17.95 6.55
N GLU A 169 -1.51 17.22 5.74
CA GLU A 169 -2.87 17.57 5.32
C GLU A 169 -3.92 17.02 6.31
N ILE A 170 -3.47 16.28 7.33
CA ILE A 170 -4.31 15.62 8.33
C ILE A 170 -4.27 16.44 9.63
N GLU A 171 -5.44 16.95 10.04
CA GLU A 171 -5.65 17.74 11.26
C GLU A 171 -5.48 16.92 12.57
#